data_78ff5bc48899e096a7dc3cc6b21d38dc
#
_entry.id   78ff5bc48899e096a7dc3cc6b21d38dc
#
_cell.length_a   1.000
_cell.length_b   1.000
_cell.length_c   1.000
_cell.angle_alpha   90.00
_cell.angle_beta   90.00
_cell.angle_gamma   90.00
#
_symmetry.space_group_name_H-M   'P 1'
#
loop_
_entity.id
_entity.type
_entity.pdbx_description
1 polymer ?
#
loop_
_entity_poly.entity_id
_entity_poly.type
_entity_poly.pdbx_seq_one_letter_code
_entity_poly.pdbx_strand_id
1 'polypeptide(L)'
;MLNELLEVAARASNTGNMQLYSVVITRDKANKEKLAPAHFNQPMITAAPVVLTFCADANRFVKWAELRDAVAGFDNFQTFIASTIDAMLFAQSFCTAAEEKGLGICYLGTTAYNADKIIDALSLPRLVVPIVTVTVGYPDGMPEQVERLPLGAVVHQEVYTDYTPASIDALYHDKEELEVNKQFVRENDKETLAQVFTDVRYTKANNEYFSDVLLKVLKGQGFL
;
A
#
# COMPACT_ATOMS: atom_id res chain seq x y z
N MET A 1 15.88 3.52 17.48
CA MET A 1 14.44 3.74 17.23
C MET A 1 13.97 3.08 15.93
N LEU A 2 14.39 3.50 14.70
CA LEU A 2 13.84 2.87 13.47
C LEU A 2 14.10 1.35 13.41
N ASN A 3 15.30 0.88 13.71
CA ASN A 3 15.60 -0.56 13.73
C ASN A 3 14.76 -1.31 14.77
N GLU A 4 14.55 -0.75 15.95
CA GLU A 4 13.68 -1.34 16.98
C GLU A 4 12.24 -1.48 16.50
N LEU A 5 11.72 -0.46 15.80
CA LEU A 5 10.38 -0.52 15.19
C LEU A 5 10.28 -1.60 14.11
N LEU A 6 11.32 -1.73 13.29
CA LEU A 6 11.39 -2.79 12.27
C LEU A 6 11.52 -4.18 12.91
N GLU A 7 12.26 -4.33 14.01
CA GLU A 7 12.34 -5.59 14.78
C GLU A 7 10.99 -5.97 15.38
N VAL A 8 10.24 -5.01 15.94
CA VAL A 8 8.88 -5.24 16.42
C VAL A 8 7.98 -5.66 15.27
N ALA A 9 8.01 -4.94 14.15
CA ALA A 9 7.22 -5.24 12.96
C ALA A 9 7.53 -6.63 12.38
N ALA A 10 8.80 -7.07 12.43
CA ALA A 10 9.22 -8.39 11.95
C ALA A 10 8.64 -9.56 12.78
N ARG A 11 7.96 -9.28 13.89
CA ARG A 11 7.19 -10.29 14.64
C ARG A 11 5.78 -10.54 14.09
N ALA A 12 5.36 -9.76 13.08
CA ALA A 12 4.11 -10.00 12.38
C ALA A 12 4.05 -11.42 11.80
N SER A 13 2.82 -11.94 11.65
CA SER A 13 2.58 -13.21 10.98
C SER A 13 3.07 -13.17 9.54
N ASN A 14 3.59 -14.29 9.06
CA ASN A 14 4.01 -14.45 7.67
C ASN A 14 3.84 -15.89 7.20
N THR A 15 3.88 -16.10 5.90
CA THR A 15 3.64 -17.39 5.27
C THR A 15 4.76 -18.38 5.58
N GLY A 16 4.44 -19.44 6.34
CA GLY A 16 5.36 -20.56 6.62
C GLY A 16 6.70 -20.15 7.24
N ASN A 17 6.79 -19.01 7.88
CA ASN A 17 8.03 -18.38 8.37
C ASN A 17 9.10 -18.16 7.28
N MET A 18 8.70 -18.09 6.02
CA MET A 18 9.59 -17.80 4.89
C MET A 18 9.99 -16.32 4.82
N GLN A 19 9.18 -15.44 5.38
CA GLN A 19 9.40 -13.99 5.43
C GLN A 19 9.62 -13.42 4.02
N LEU A 20 8.62 -13.63 3.13
CA LEU A 20 8.69 -13.27 1.71
C LEU A 20 8.50 -11.77 1.49
N TYR A 21 9.21 -10.97 2.25
CA TYR A 21 9.17 -9.50 2.18
C TYR A 21 10.54 -8.89 2.38
N SER A 22 10.70 -7.68 1.90
CA SER A 22 11.83 -6.79 2.15
C SER A 22 11.37 -5.37 2.34
N VAL A 23 12.18 -4.53 2.98
CA VAL A 23 11.97 -3.09 3.08
C VAL A 23 13.21 -2.34 2.64
N VAL A 24 13.03 -1.38 1.74
CA VAL A 24 14.09 -0.44 1.35
C VAL A 24 13.91 0.86 2.12
N ILE A 25 14.94 1.28 2.85
CA ILE A 25 14.95 2.51 3.64
C ILE A 25 15.65 3.60 2.83
N THR A 26 14.93 4.63 2.45
CA THR A 26 15.46 5.77 1.70
C THR A 26 15.50 7.01 2.59
N ARG A 27 16.71 7.53 2.86
CA ARG A 27 16.96 8.76 3.62
C ARG A 27 17.67 9.82 2.80
N ASP A 28 18.52 9.38 1.89
CA ASP A 28 19.28 10.26 1.03
C ASP A 28 18.37 11.12 0.16
N LYS A 29 18.67 12.43 0.08
CA LYS A 29 17.85 13.40 -0.63
C LYS A 29 17.74 13.07 -2.13
N ALA A 30 18.87 12.76 -2.76
CA ALA A 30 18.88 12.46 -4.20
C ALA A 30 18.10 11.18 -4.52
N ASN A 31 18.13 10.18 -3.65
CA ASN A 31 17.34 8.96 -3.82
C ASN A 31 15.84 9.20 -3.58
N LYS A 32 15.46 10.07 -2.64
CA LYS A 32 14.07 10.50 -2.47
C LYS A 32 13.57 11.28 -3.69
N GLU A 33 14.39 12.15 -4.27
CA GLU A 33 14.09 12.87 -5.51
C GLU A 33 13.88 11.92 -6.71
N LYS A 34 14.62 10.80 -6.78
CA LYS A 34 14.38 9.75 -7.79
C LYS A 34 13.06 9.01 -7.60
N LEU A 35 12.61 8.85 -6.34
CA LEU A 35 11.33 8.21 -6.02
C LEU A 35 10.12 9.13 -6.25
N ALA A 36 10.30 10.44 -6.11
CA ALA A 36 9.20 11.40 -6.15
C ALA A 36 8.30 11.29 -7.39
N PRO A 37 8.81 11.11 -8.64
CA PRO A 37 7.97 10.95 -9.83
C PRO A 37 7.07 9.72 -9.79
N ALA A 38 7.50 8.62 -9.15
CA ALA A 38 6.67 7.44 -8.98
C ALA A 38 5.47 7.69 -8.07
N HIS A 39 5.56 8.69 -7.22
CA HIS A 39 4.51 9.12 -6.29
C HIS A 39 3.86 10.45 -6.71
N PHE A 40 3.83 10.76 -8.02
CA PHE A 40 3.25 11.99 -8.58
C PHE A 40 3.81 13.28 -7.95
N ASN A 41 5.08 13.26 -7.54
CA ASN A 41 5.78 14.35 -6.87
C ASN A 41 5.08 14.84 -5.58
N GLN A 42 4.43 13.94 -4.86
CA GLN A 42 3.81 14.27 -3.56
C GLN A 42 4.89 14.77 -2.59
N PRO A 43 4.68 15.95 -1.95
CA PRO A 43 5.71 16.63 -1.17
C PRO A 43 6.29 15.79 -0.03
N MET A 44 5.50 14.91 0.58
CA MET A 44 5.93 14.09 1.70
C MET A 44 7.08 13.13 1.34
N ILE A 45 7.25 12.75 0.07
CA ILE A 45 8.36 11.87 -0.34
C ILE A 45 9.71 12.55 -0.09
N THR A 46 9.83 13.82 -0.46
CA THR A 46 11.09 14.57 -0.30
C THR A 46 11.21 15.21 1.08
N ALA A 47 10.09 15.61 1.70
CA ALA A 47 10.05 16.28 2.99
C ALA A 47 10.28 15.33 4.18
N ALA A 48 9.69 14.13 4.16
CA ALA A 48 9.83 13.19 5.27
C ALA A 48 11.29 12.78 5.50
N PRO A 49 11.75 12.65 6.75
CA PRO A 49 13.12 12.22 7.04
C PRO A 49 13.41 10.79 6.57
N VAL A 50 12.40 9.93 6.54
CA VAL A 50 12.53 8.51 6.14
C VAL A 50 11.37 8.14 5.22
N VAL A 51 11.71 7.44 4.13
CA VAL A 51 10.77 6.77 3.23
C VAL A 51 11.06 5.28 3.27
N LEU A 52 10.05 4.47 3.55
CA LEU A 52 10.12 3.01 3.59
C LEU A 52 9.32 2.45 2.41
N THR A 53 9.97 1.66 1.55
CA THR A 53 9.28 0.92 0.49
C THR A 53 9.25 -0.55 0.88
N PHE A 54 8.09 -1.06 1.20
CA PHE A 54 7.86 -2.46 1.52
C PHE A 54 7.56 -3.23 0.23
N CYS A 55 8.28 -4.34 0.06
CA CYS A 55 8.25 -5.13 -1.17
C CYS A 55 7.81 -6.56 -0.88
N ALA A 56 6.98 -7.13 -1.75
CA ALA A 56 6.88 -8.57 -1.93
C ALA A 56 8.22 -9.08 -2.46
N ASP A 57 8.85 -10.02 -1.78
CA ASP A 57 10.21 -10.50 -2.08
C ASP A 57 10.31 -12.01 -1.93
N ALA A 58 10.25 -12.73 -3.05
CA ALA A 58 10.57 -14.15 -3.12
C ALA A 58 12.03 -14.41 -3.52
N ASN A 59 12.77 -13.40 -4.01
CA ASN A 59 14.12 -13.52 -4.52
C ASN A 59 15.10 -14.10 -3.49
N ARG A 60 15.06 -13.61 -2.26
CA ARG A 60 15.95 -14.09 -1.18
C ARG A 60 15.71 -15.57 -0.87
N PHE A 61 14.45 -15.99 -0.81
CA PHE A 61 14.07 -17.37 -0.52
C PHE A 61 14.44 -18.32 -1.68
N VAL A 62 14.20 -17.90 -2.91
CA VAL A 62 14.59 -18.65 -4.12
C VAL A 62 16.10 -18.87 -4.14
N LYS A 63 16.90 -17.84 -3.96
CA LYS A 63 18.36 -17.95 -3.88
C LYS A 63 18.84 -18.87 -2.77
N TRP A 64 18.19 -18.84 -1.61
CA TRP A 64 18.52 -19.77 -0.54
C TRP A 64 18.21 -21.21 -0.91
N ALA A 65 17.06 -21.48 -1.54
CA ALA A 65 16.69 -22.82 -2.01
C ALA A 65 17.70 -23.35 -3.04
N GLU A 66 18.02 -22.53 -4.05
CA GLU A 66 19.01 -22.87 -5.10
C GLU A 66 20.40 -23.20 -4.50
N LEU A 67 20.86 -22.42 -3.51
CA LEU A 67 22.13 -22.69 -2.78
C LEU A 67 22.09 -23.98 -1.94
N ARG A 68 20.96 -24.64 -1.84
CA ARG A 68 20.78 -25.91 -1.12
C ARG A 68 20.33 -27.04 -2.05
N ASP A 69 20.53 -26.87 -3.36
CA ASP A 69 20.16 -27.84 -4.40
C ASP A 69 18.66 -28.20 -4.37
N ALA A 70 17.82 -27.28 -3.89
CA ALA A 70 16.38 -27.40 -3.86
C ALA A 70 15.74 -26.77 -5.09
N VAL A 71 14.68 -27.38 -5.61
CA VAL A 71 13.91 -26.82 -6.73
C VAL A 71 12.92 -25.80 -6.19
N ALA A 72 13.17 -24.53 -6.48
CA ALA A 72 12.29 -23.44 -6.07
C ALA A 72 11.10 -23.31 -7.02
N GLY A 73 9.88 -23.35 -6.49
CA GLY A 73 8.62 -23.15 -7.24
C GLY A 73 7.91 -21.86 -6.84
N PHE A 74 8.65 -20.75 -6.69
CA PHE A 74 8.13 -19.47 -6.14
C PHE A 74 8.03 -18.35 -7.18
N ASP A 75 8.15 -18.65 -8.46
CA ASP A 75 8.03 -17.75 -9.58
C ASP A 75 6.63 -17.81 -10.21
N ASN A 76 5.60 -17.57 -9.41
CA ASN A 76 4.21 -17.65 -9.81
C ASN A 76 3.31 -16.66 -9.06
N PHE A 77 2.09 -16.48 -9.56
CA PHE A 77 1.14 -15.52 -9.02
C PHE A 77 0.72 -15.81 -7.57
N GLN A 78 0.60 -17.10 -7.19
CA GLN A 78 0.28 -17.45 -5.80
C GLN A 78 1.37 -16.97 -4.83
N THR A 79 2.64 -17.09 -5.21
CA THR A 79 3.75 -16.58 -4.42
C THR A 79 3.73 -15.05 -4.33
N PHE A 80 3.38 -14.35 -5.41
CA PHE A 80 3.19 -12.89 -5.37
C PHE A 80 2.12 -12.49 -4.35
N ILE A 81 0.97 -13.17 -4.33
CA ILE A 81 -0.10 -12.90 -3.34
C ILE A 81 0.39 -13.15 -1.92
N ALA A 82 1.02 -14.30 -1.65
CA ALA A 82 1.56 -14.62 -0.32
C ALA A 82 2.59 -13.58 0.14
N SER A 83 3.53 -13.22 -0.74
CA SER A 83 4.56 -12.20 -0.45
C SER A 83 3.96 -10.81 -0.23
N THR A 84 2.89 -10.47 -0.94
CA THR A 84 2.15 -9.21 -0.76
C THR A 84 1.48 -9.16 0.61
N ILE A 85 0.83 -10.24 1.03
CA ILE A 85 0.23 -10.36 2.37
C ILE A 85 1.31 -10.20 3.44
N ASP A 86 2.42 -10.92 3.33
CA ASP A 86 3.54 -10.84 4.27
C ASP A 86 4.09 -9.39 4.37
N ALA A 87 4.29 -8.72 3.24
CA ALA A 87 4.77 -7.35 3.18
C ALA A 87 3.80 -6.35 3.83
N MET A 88 2.49 -6.52 3.61
CA MET A 88 1.46 -5.64 4.18
C MET A 88 1.29 -5.85 5.69
N LEU A 89 1.36 -7.08 6.18
CA LEU A 89 1.35 -7.37 7.62
C LEU A 89 2.55 -6.73 8.33
N PHE A 90 3.73 -6.85 7.74
CA PHE A 90 4.95 -6.21 8.22
C PHE A 90 4.83 -4.67 8.22
N ALA A 91 4.36 -4.08 7.11
CA ALA A 91 4.17 -2.65 6.98
C ALA A 91 3.16 -2.09 7.99
N GLN A 92 2.01 -2.74 8.18
CA GLN A 92 1.01 -2.29 9.14
C GLN A 92 1.50 -2.43 10.58
N SER A 93 2.18 -3.53 10.91
CA SER A 93 2.78 -3.70 12.26
C SER A 93 3.82 -2.61 12.54
N PHE A 94 4.62 -2.24 11.54
CA PHE A 94 5.55 -1.11 11.64
C PHE A 94 4.82 0.21 11.90
N CYS A 95 3.76 0.51 11.15
CA CYS A 95 3.00 1.75 11.30
C CYS A 95 2.39 1.86 12.70
N THR A 96 1.76 0.80 13.19
CA THR A 96 1.17 0.78 14.54
C THR A 96 2.25 1.01 15.62
N ALA A 97 3.41 0.38 15.51
CA ALA A 97 4.51 0.57 16.45
C ALA A 97 5.12 2.00 16.35
N ALA A 98 5.15 2.58 15.15
CA ALA A 98 5.63 3.94 14.92
C ALA A 98 4.70 4.98 15.55
N GLU A 99 3.40 4.83 15.35
CA GLU A 99 2.37 5.69 15.94
C GLU A 99 2.36 5.61 17.47
N GLU A 100 2.56 4.42 18.05
CA GLU A 100 2.72 4.25 19.51
C GLU A 100 3.89 5.07 20.07
N LYS A 101 4.94 5.27 19.26
CA LYS A 101 6.12 6.10 19.61
C LYS A 101 5.95 7.58 19.26
N GLY A 102 4.76 8.01 18.87
CA GLY A 102 4.46 9.39 18.51
C GLY A 102 5.02 9.83 17.16
N LEU A 103 5.35 8.89 16.27
CA LEU A 103 5.73 9.20 14.89
C LEU A 103 4.49 9.33 14.03
N GLY A 104 4.52 10.26 13.06
CA GLY A 104 3.56 10.35 11.99
C GLY A 104 3.96 9.43 10.84
N ILE A 105 2.98 8.77 10.24
CA ILE A 105 3.14 7.94 9.05
C ILE A 105 2.17 8.36 7.95
N CYS A 106 2.54 8.11 6.70
CA CYS A 106 1.61 8.23 5.60
C CYS A 106 1.82 7.09 4.60
N TYR A 107 0.77 6.31 4.38
CA TYR A 107 0.69 5.29 3.34
C TYR A 107 0.50 5.93 1.96
N LEU A 108 1.29 5.50 0.99
CA LEU A 108 1.23 5.98 -0.38
C LEU A 108 0.70 4.86 -1.30
N GLY A 109 -0.58 4.90 -1.60
CA GLY A 109 -1.24 3.96 -2.51
C GLY A 109 -0.74 4.04 -3.96
N THR A 110 -0.04 5.12 -4.30
CA THR A 110 0.59 5.33 -5.60
C THR A 110 1.71 4.34 -5.93
N THR A 111 2.18 3.57 -4.97
CA THR A 111 3.25 2.58 -5.15
C THR A 111 2.89 1.54 -6.20
N ALA A 112 1.69 0.96 -6.14
CA ALA A 112 1.25 -0.03 -7.11
C ALA A 112 1.00 0.57 -8.51
N TYR A 113 0.68 1.86 -8.60
CA TYR A 113 0.40 2.54 -9.87
C TYR A 113 1.66 2.71 -10.75
N ASN A 114 2.79 2.96 -10.11
CA ASN A 114 4.07 3.22 -10.76
C ASN A 114 5.16 2.28 -10.23
N ALA A 115 4.82 1.02 -10.01
CA ALA A 115 5.75 0.03 -9.48
C ALA A 115 6.99 -0.16 -10.39
N ASP A 116 6.84 -0.01 -11.69
CA ASP A 116 7.93 0.00 -12.68
C ASP A 116 8.98 1.07 -12.34
N LYS A 117 8.56 2.30 -12.13
CA LYS A 117 9.47 3.42 -11.78
C LYS A 117 10.18 3.22 -10.45
N ILE A 118 9.49 2.61 -9.48
CA ILE A 118 10.09 2.31 -8.17
C ILE A 118 11.12 1.19 -8.27
N ILE A 119 10.85 0.16 -9.09
CA ILE A 119 11.80 -0.91 -9.38
C ILE A 119 13.09 -0.32 -9.95
N ASP A 120 12.98 0.56 -10.93
CA ASP A 120 14.13 1.23 -11.52
C ASP A 120 14.87 2.12 -10.52
N ALA A 121 14.14 2.97 -9.78
CA ALA A 121 14.73 3.90 -8.81
C ALA A 121 15.47 3.19 -7.66
N LEU A 122 14.96 2.05 -7.22
CA LEU A 122 15.51 1.25 -6.11
C LEU A 122 16.35 0.07 -6.58
N SER A 123 16.49 -0.15 -7.90
CA SER A 123 17.22 -1.28 -8.48
C SER A 123 16.74 -2.64 -7.95
N LEU A 124 15.42 -2.82 -7.87
CA LEU A 124 14.83 -4.05 -7.35
C LEU A 124 15.07 -5.22 -8.32
N PRO A 125 15.58 -6.36 -7.82
CA PRO A 125 15.86 -7.51 -8.68
C PRO A 125 14.59 -8.27 -9.07
N ARG A 126 14.73 -9.27 -9.94
CA ARG A 126 13.67 -10.23 -10.26
C ARG A 126 13.06 -10.84 -8.99
N LEU A 127 11.77 -11.12 -8.98
CA LEU A 127 10.96 -11.62 -7.87
C LEU A 127 10.87 -10.65 -6.67
N VAL A 128 11.06 -9.35 -6.92
CA VAL A 128 10.82 -8.29 -5.93
C VAL A 128 9.92 -7.22 -6.53
N VAL A 129 8.76 -6.98 -5.92
CA VAL A 129 7.76 -5.98 -6.36
C VAL A 129 7.43 -5.03 -5.22
N PRO A 130 7.52 -3.70 -5.41
CA PRO A 130 7.13 -2.75 -4.38
C PRO A 130 5.60 -2.78 -4.19
N ILE A 131 5.14 -2.90 -2.96
CA ILE A 131 3.72 -3.04 -2.61
C ILE A 131 3.17 -1.75 -2.02
N VAL A 132 3.88 -1.20 -1.04
CA VAL A 132 3.48 0.05 -0.39
C VAL A 132 4.70 0.87 0.01
N THR A 133 4.58 2.18 -0.09
CA THR A 133 5.55 3.13 0.44
C THR A 133 4.94 3.86 1.62
N VAL A 134 5.72 4.03 2.68
CA VAL A 134 5.34 4.75 3.90
C VAL A 134 6.36 5.83 4.18
N THR A 135 5.92 7.06 4.32
CA THR A 135 6.77 8.14 4.85
C THR A 135 6.66 8.17 6.38
N VAL A 136 7.75 8.45 7.05
CA VAL A 136 7.84 8.43 8.52
C VAL A 136 8.60 9.64 9.02
N GLY A 137 8.08 10.29 10.05
CA GLY A 137 8.73 11.42 10.71
C GLY A 137 7.98 11.85 11.97
N TYR A 138 8.47 12.87 12.65
CA TYR A 138 7.69 13.52 13.69
C TYR A 138 6.65 14.43 13.05
N PRO A 139 5.35 14.28 13.41
CA PRO A 139 4.29 15.08 12.82
C PRO A 139 4.37 16.53 13.30
N ASP A 140 4.09 17.46 12.40
CA ASP A 140 3.98 18.89 12.73
C ASP A 140 2.64 19.26 13.41
N GLY A 141 1.71 18.32 13.43
CA GLY A 141 0.41 18.40 14.08
C GLY A 141 -0.33 17.08 14.00
N MET A 142 -1.40 16.97 14.77
CA MET A 142 -2.30 15.81 14.72
C MET A 142 -3.49 16.15 13.82
N PRO A 143 -3.64 15.52 12.66
CA PRO A 143 -4.82 15.72 11.83
C PRO A 143 -6.08 15.21 12.53
N GLU A 144 -7.22 15.79 12.19
CA GLU A 144 -8.50 15.24 12.62
C GLU A 144 -8.67 13.81 12.11
N GLN A 145 -9.26 12.96 12.95
CA GLN A 145 -9.52 11.59 12.58
C GLN A 145 -10.64 11.55 11.53
N VAL A 146 -10.33 10.98 10.36
CA VAL A 146 -11.33 10.81 9.30
C VAL A 146 -12.34 9.72 9.66
N GLU A 147 -13.55 9.88 9.17
CA GLU A 147 -14.66 8.95 9.39
C GLU A 147 -14.37 7.53 8.86
N ARG A 148 -15.09 6.58 9.39
CA ARG A 148 -15.16 5.20 8.89
C ARG A 148 -16.62 4.80 8.71
N LEU A 149 -16.89 3.89 7.78
CA LEU A 149 -18.19 3.25 7.70
C LEU A 149 -18.47 2.48 9.01
N PRO A 150 -19.75 2.31 9.38
CA PRO A 150 -20.13 1.48 10.52
C PRO A 150 -19.52 0.08 10.41
N LEU A 151 -19.19 -0.55 11.54
CA LEU A 151 -18.57 -1.87 11.55
C LEU A 151 -19.41 -2.92 10.79
N GLY A 152 -20.74 -2.81 10.83
CA GLY A 152 -21.66 -3.67 10.08
C GLY A 152 -21.55 -3.56 8.55
N ALA A 153 -20.84 -2.54 8.04
CA ALA A 153 -20.55 -2.42 6.61
C ALA A 153 -19.44 -3.37 6.13
N VAL A 154 -18.64 -3.92 7.06
CA VAL A 154 -17.44 -4.71 6.71
C VAL A 154 -17.37 -6.02 7.48
N VAL A 155 -18.30 -6.27 8.42
CA VAL A 155 -18.34 -7.50 9.23
C VAL A 155 -19.62 -8.25 8.94
N HIS A 156 -19.48 -9.46 8.43
CA HIS A 156 -20.58 -10.40 8.21
C HIS A 156 -20.50 -11.54 9.22
N GLN A 157 -21.64 -12.06 9.68
CA GLN A 157 -21.70 -13.17 10.62
C GLN A 157 -21.90 -14.48 9.85
N GLU A 158 -21.04 -15.46 10.09
CA GLU A 158 -21.04 -16.81 9.53
C GLU A 158 -20.86 -16.83 7.98
N VAL A 159 -21.66 -16.06 7.24
CA VAL A 159 -21.65 -16.00 5.77
C VAL A 159 -21.68 -14.56 5.31
N TYR A 160 -21.17 -14.32 4.09
CA TYR A 160 -21.27 -13.02 3.45
C TYR A 160 -22.73 -12.72 3.09
N THR A 161 -23.22 -11.57 3.51
CA THR A 161 -24.55 -11.06 3.14
C THR A 161 -24.36 -9.91 2.14
N ASP A 162 -24.94 -10.04 0.96
CA ASP A 162 -24.85 -9.02 -0.07
C ASP A 162 -25.71 -7.78 0.27
N TYR A 163 -25.33 -6.67 -0.31
CA TYR A 163 -25.97 -5.37 -0.03
C TYR A 163 -27.18 -5.16 -0.95
N THR A 164 -28.26 -4.66 -0.34
CA THR A 164 -29.42 -4.13 -1.06
C THR A 164 -29.28 -2.61 -1.27
N PRO A 165 -30.00 -1.99 -2.20
CA PRO A 165 -30.02 -0.52 -2.33
C PRO A 165 -30.30 0.18 -0.99
N ALA A 166 -31.28 -0.27 -0.24
CA ALA A 166 -31.63 0.33 1.06
C ALA A 166 -30.52 0.19 2.10
N SER A 167 -29.79 -0.94 2.13
CA SER A 167 -28.66 -1.10 3.04
C SER A 167 -27.47 -0.23 2.63
N ILE A 168 -27.20 -0.07 1.34
CA ILE A 168 -26.17 0.84 0.84
C ILE A 168 -26.49 2.28 1.23
N ASP A 169 -27.72 2.75 0.98
CA ASP A 169 -28.14 4.09 1.36
C ASP A 169 -27.95 4.34 2.86
N ALA A 170 -28.35 3.39 3.70
CA ALA A 170 -28.19 3.50 5.15
C ALA A 170 -26.71 3.53 5.59
N LEU A 171 -25.84 2.72 4.98
CA LEU A 171 -24.42 2.63 5.33
C LEU A 171 -23.61 3.88 4.93
N TYR A 172 -23.99 4.54 3.83
CA TYR A 172 -23.25 5.69 3.32
C TYR A 172 -23.88 7.03 3.71
N HIS A 173 -25.11 7.04 4.25
CA HIS A 173 -25.85 8.24 4.62
C HIS A 173 -25.02 9.24 5.42
N ASP A 174 -24.50 8.83 6.57
CA ASP A 174 -23.73 9.72 7.46
C ASP A 174 -22.47 10.26 6.77
N LYS A 175 -21.81 9.45 5.95
CA LYS A 175 -20.65 9.87 5.17
C LYS A 175 -21.01 10.94 4.14
N GLU A 176 -22.10 10.75 3.42
CA GLU A 176 -22.57 11.71 2.40
C GLU A 176 -23.08 13.02 3.03
N GLU A 177 -23.64 12.95 4.23
CA GLU A 177 -24.15 14.12 4.97
C GLU A 177 -23.03 15.00 5.58
N LEU A 178 -21.78 14.53 5.68
CA LEU A 178 -20.67 15.34 6.17
C LEU A 178 -20.47 16.57 5.29
N GLU A 179 -20.35 17.73 5.90
CA GLU A 179 -20.19 19.00 5.17
C GLU A 179 -18.94 19.03 4.29
N VAL A 180 -17.84 18.41 4.74
CA VAL A 180 -16.62 18.27 3.94
C VAL A 180 -16.87 17.45 2.65
N ASN A 181 -17.69 16.41 2.72
CA ASN A 181 -18.03 15.58 1.55
C ASN A 181 -19.01 16.31 0.62
N LYS A 182 -19.99 17.01 1.17
CA LYS A 182 -20.86 17.91 0.38
C LYS A 182 -20.07 19.01 -0.32
N GLN A 183 -19.05 19.55 0.33
CA GLN A 183 -18.13 20.52 -0.28
C GLN A 183 -17.37 19.88 -1.45
N PHE A 184 -16.83 18.66 -1.32
CA PHE A 184 -16.17 17.97 -2.41
C PHE A 184 -17.09 17.76 -3.62
N VAL A 185 -18.36 17.45 -3.39
CA VAL A 185 -19.35 17.32 -4.47
C VAL A 185 -19.49 18.67 -5.21
N ARG A 186 -19.68 19.78 -4.50
CA ARG A 186 -19.81 21.12 -5.08
C ARG A 186 -18.54 21.55 -5.83
N GLU A 187 -17.36 21.37 -5.24
CA GLU A 187 -16.07 21.80 -5.81
C GLU A 187 -15.73 21.04 -7.11
N ASN A 188 -16.23 19.83 -7.28
CA ASN A 188 -16.00 19.01 -8.45
C ASN A 188 -17.15 19.03 -9.46
N ASP A 189 -18.16 19.89 -9.25
CA ASP A 189 -19.35 19.98 -10.11
C ASP A 189 -20.02 18.62 -10.36
N LYS A 190 -20.26 17.87 -9.27
CA LYS A 190 -20.89 16.55 -9.27
C LYS A 190 -22.20 16.57 -8.50
N GLU A 191 -23.05 15.57 -8.75
CA GLU A 191 -24.34 15.41 -8.07
C GLU A 191 -24.21 14.59 -6.79
N THR A 192 -23.27 13.65 -6.75
CA THR A 192 -23.07 12.72 -5.63
C THR A 192 -21.61 12.55 -5.25
N LEU A 193 -21.35 12.16 -4.00
CA LEU A 193 -20.01 11.84 -3.53
C LEU A 193 -19.39 10.65 -4.30
N ALA A 194 -20.22 9.66 -4.67
CA ALA A 194 -19.79 8.51 -5.47
C ALA A 194 -19.18 8.97 -6.81
N GLN A 195 -19.82 9.94 -7.51
CA GLN A 195 -19.29 10.50 -8.76
C GLN A 195 -17.94 11.21 -8.56
N VAL A 196 -17.70 11.86 -7.41
CA VAL A 196 -16.38 12.44 -7.11
C VAL A 196 -15.30 11.35 -7.07
N PHE A 197 -15.62 10.17 -6.51
CA PHE A 197 -14.68 9.04 -6.48
C PHE A 197 -14.47 8.43 -7.86
N THR A 198 -15.54 8.20 -8.64
CA THR A 198 -15.47 7.45 -9.90
C THR A 198 -15.07 8.28 -11.12
N ASP A 199 -15.42 9.57 -11.14
CA ASP A 199 -15.23 10.40 -12.34
C ASP A 199 -14.01 11.33 -12.19
N VAL A 200 -13.56 11.60 -10.93
CA VAL A 200 -12.50 12.56 -10.67
C VAL A 200 -11.27 11.90 -10.06
N ARG A 201 -11.43 11.19 -8.93
CA ARG A 201 -10.30 10.67 -8.16
C ARG A 201 -9.75 9.35 -8.68
N TYR A 202 -10.63 8.39 -8.95
CA TYR A 202 -10.29 7.01 -9.31
C TYR A 202 -11.07 6.59 -10.56
N THR A 203 -10.79 7.27 -11.68
CA THR A 203 -11.53 7.03 -12.92
C THR A 203 -11.32 5.62 -13.43
N LYS A 204 -12.34 5.08 -14.12
CA LYS A 204 -12.25 3.75 -14.75
C LYS A 204 -11.02 3.63 -15.64
N ALA A 205 -10.76 4.63 -16.47
CA ALA A 205 -9.60 4.64 -17.37
C ALA A 205 -8.26 4.57 -16.62
N ASN A 206 -8.12 5.32 -15.52
CA ASN A 206 -6.90 5.26 -14.70
C ASN A 206 -6.76 3.90 -13.99
N ASN A 207 -7.86 3.35 -13.46
CA ASN A 207 -7.82 2.04 -12.81
C ASN A 207 -7.41 0.94 -13.78
N GLU A 208 -7.95 0.94 -15.01
CA GLU A 208 -7.58 -0.01 -16.08
C GLU A 208 -6.11 0.18 -16.47
N TYR A 209 -5.68 1.41 -16.71
CA TYR A 209 -4.29 1.71 -17.07
C TYR A 209 -3.28 1.24 -16.01
N PHE A 210 -3.51 1.57 -14.73
CA PHE A 210 -2.59 1.16 -13.66
C PHE A 210 -2.63 -0.34 -13.38
N SER A 211 -3.78 -0.99 -13.61
CA SER A 211 -3.88 -2.45 -13.59
C SER A 211 -2.97 -3.08 -14.65
N ASP A 212 -3.00 -2.56 -15.88
CA ASP A 212 -2.15 -3.03 -16.98
C ASP A 212 -0.65 -2.80 -16.68
N VAL A 213 -0.30 -1.65 -16.07
CA VAL A 213 1.08 -1.39 -15.64
C VAL A 213 1.53 -2.45 -14.62
N LEU A 214 0.72 -2.72 -13.61
CA LEU A 214 1.07 -3.72 -12.59
C LEU A 214 1.19 -5.12 -13.17
N LEU A 215 0.29 -5.53 -14.06
CA LEU A 215 0.38 -6.85 -14.75
C LEU A 215 1.67 -6.98 -15.55
N LYS A 216 2.09 -5.94 -16.28
CA LYS A 216 3.38 -5.91 -16.98
C LYS A 216 4.57 -6.02 -16.02
N VAL A 217 4.49 -5.34 -14.87
CA VAL A 217 5.50 -5.45 -13.81
C VAL A 217 5.59 -6.87 -13.29
N LEU A 218 4.47 -7.50 -12.96
CA LEU A 218 4.45 -8.89 -12.46
C LEU A 218 5.06 -9.86 -13.46
N LYS A 219 4.74 -9.69 -14.75
CA LYS A 219 5.34 -10.50 -15.82
C LYS A 219 6.85 -10.25 -15.94
N GLY A 220 7.28 -8.98 -15.92
CA GLY A 220 8.71 -8.63 -15.97
C GLY A 220 9.50 -9.10 -14.76
N GLN A 221 8.89 -9.11 -13.60
CA GLN A 221 9.48 -9.62 -12.36
C GLN A 221 9.40 -11.15 -12.22
N GLY A 222 8.66 -11.83 -13.10
CA GLY A 222 8.62 -13.30 -13.17
C GLY A 222 7.62 -13.94 -12.21
N PHE A 223 6.53 -13.26 -11.89
CA PHE A 223 5.40 -13.80 -11.14
C PHE A 223 4.21 -14.22 -12.03
N LEU A 224 4.28 -13.90 -13.33
CA LEU A 224 3.31 -14.28 -14.37
C LEU A 224 4.03 -14.84 -15.59
#